data_ccfffae6f57855e2c4e43d970cd2e769
#
_entry.id   ccfffae6f57855e2c4e43d970cd2e769
#
_cell.length_a   1.000
_cell.length_b   1.000
_cell.length_c   1.000
_cell.angle_alpha   90.00
_cell.angle_beta   90.00
_cell.angle_gamma   90.00
#
_symmetry.space_group_name_H-M   'P 1'
#
loop_
_entity.id
_entity.type
_entity.pdbx_description
1 polymer ?
#
loop_
_entity_poly.entity_id
_entity_poly.type
_entity_poly.pdbx_seq_one_letter_code
_entity_poly.pdbx_strand_id
1 'polypeptide(L)' 'MKIVVNGKELNVKDDITILELLKDLNIDSKVMAVAVNMNIVKKDQWSSYSPKEGDKLELLHFVGGG' A
#
# COMPACT_ATOMS: atom_id res chain seq x y z
N MET A 1 10.11 -8.01 6.18
CA MET A 1 10.07 -8.42 4.76
C MET A 1 10.28 -7.22 3.86
N LYS A 2 10.66 -7.47 2.64
CA LYS A 2 10.93 -6.39 1.70
C LYS A 2 9.83 -6.33 0.65
N ILE A 3 9.27 -5.13 0.44
CA ILE A 3 8.29 -4.88 -0.62
C ILE A 3 8.74 -3.65 -1.38
N VAL A 4 8.14 -3.43 -2.54
CA VAL A 4 8.42 -2.24 -3.36
C VAL A 4 7.15 -1.40 -3.39
N VAL A 5 7.27 -0.14 -3.00
CA VAL A 5 6.14 0.78 -2.96
C VAL A 5 6.46 1.96 -3.85
N ASN A 6 5.68 2.12 -4.92
CA ASN A 6 5.90 3.18 -5.92
C ASN A 6 7.35 3.22 -6.39
N GLY A 7 7.91 2.04 -6.64
CA GLY A 7 9.26 1.90 -7.16
C GLY A 7 10.36 1.98 -6.10
N LYS A 8 10.02 2.13 -4.84
CA LYS A 8 11.01 2.25 -3.77
C LYS A 8 10.92 1.02 -2.85
N GLU A 9 12.06 0.42 -2.55
CA GLU A 9 12.11 -0.71 -1.63
C GLU A 9 11.90 -0.25 -0.20
N LEU A 10 11.05 -0.96 0.51
CA LEU A 10 10.82 -0.72 1.93
C LEU A 10 10.92 -2.03 2.70
N ASN A 11 11.49 -1.96 3.88
CA ASN A 11 11.46 -3.07 4.82
C ASN A 11 10.29 -2.85 5.78
N VAL A 12 9.40 -3.81 5.84
CA VAL A 12 8.22 -3.73 6.69
C VAL A 12 8.12 -5.00 7.52
N LYS A 13 7.33 -4.96 8.57
CA LYS A 13 7.13 -6.15 9.39
C LYS A 13 6.34 -7.20 8.59
N ASP A 14 6.58 -8.46 8.89
CA ASP A 14 5.79 -9.53 8.31
C ASP A 14 4.34 -9.36 8.78
N ASP A 15 3.40 -9.77 7.95
CA ASP A 15 1.97 -9.68 8.26
C ASP A 15 1.41 -8.27 8.33
N ILE A 16 2.18 -7.26 7.93
CA ILE A 16 1.64 -5.91 7.87
C ILE A 16 0.49 -5.87 6.84
N THR A 17 -0.61 -5.22 7.21
CA THR A 17 -1.69 -5.03 6.25
C THR A 17 -1.46 -3.76 5.45
N ILE A 18 -2.16 -3.65 4.31
CA ILE A 18 -2.06 -2.44 3.51
C ILE A 18 -2.46 -1.23 4.35
N LEU A 19 -3.54 -1.34 5.11
CA LEU A 19 -3.99 -0.21 5.93
C LEU A 19 -2.94 0.21 6.95
N GLU A 20 -2.30 -0.76 7.61
CA GLU A 20 -1.23 -0.45 8.55
C GLU A 20 -0.07 0.24 7.87
N LEU A 21 0.30 -0.23 6.68
CA LEU A 21 1.38 0.38 5.91
C LEU A 21 1.06 1.84 5.60
N LEU A 22 -0.16 2.11 5.14
CA LEU A 22 -0.55 3.48 4.79
C LEU A 22 -0.57 4.38 6.03
N LYS A 23 -0.98 3.86 7.17
CA LYS A 23 -0.96 4.62 8.41
C LYS A 23 0.46 4.90 8.88
N ASP A 24 1.34 3.92 8.75
CA ASP A 24 2.75 4.10 9.12
C ASP A 24 3.40 5.18 8.25
N LEU A 25 2.97 5.31 7.01
CA LEU A 25 3.48 6.33 6.10
C LEU A 25 2.72 7.65 6.22
N ASN A 26 1.69 7.69 7.07
CA ASN A 26 0.85 8.87 7.27
C ASN A 26 0.14 9.33 6.00
N ILE A 27 -0.28 8.38 5.17
CA ILE A 27 -0.93 8.69 3.91
C ILE A 27 -2.27 7.97 3.74
N ASP A 28 -2.77 7.34 4.80
CA ASP A 28 -3.99 6.55 4.70
C ASP A 28 -5.21 7.38 4.25
N SER A 29 -5.23 8.67 4.56
CA SER A 29 -6.33 9.54 4.13
C SER A 29 -6.13 10.12 2.73
N LYS A 30 -4.96 9.89 2.12
CA LYS A 30 -4.61 10.51 0.84
C LYS A 30 -4.57 9.51 -0.31
N VAL A 31 -4.62 8.23 -0.02
CA VAL A 31 -4.53 7.19 -1.05
C VAL A 31 -5.94 6.84 -1.52
N MET A 32 -6.13 6.87 -2.83
CA MET A 32 -7.41 6.54 -3.46
C MET A 32 -7.51 5.08 -3.83
N ALA A 33 -6.41 4.50 -4.25
CA ALA A 33 -6.39 3.12 -4.71
C ALA A 33 -5.02 2.53 -4.48
N VAL A 34 -5.00 1.21 -4.30
CA VAL A 34 -3.76 0.45 -4.14
C VAL A 34 -3.80 -0.72 -5.10
N ALA A 35 -2.70 -0.91 -5.82
CA ALA A 35 -2.52 -2.09 -6.66
C ALA A 35 -1.37 -2.91 -6.10
N VAL A 36 -1.54 -4.22 -6.06
CA VAL A 36 -0.49 -5.15 -5.66
C VAL A 36 -0.21 -6.02 -6.87
N ASN A 37 1.01 -5.94 -7.39
CA ASN A 37 1.40 -6.65 -8.60
C ASN A 37 0.40 -6.41 -9.72
N MET A 38 -0.02 -5.14 -9.88
CA MET A 38 -0.93 -4.66 -10.91
C MET A 38 -2.40 -5.08 -10.70
N ASN A 39 -2.73 -5.66 -9.56
CA ASN A 39 -4.10 -6.01 -9.22
C ASN A 39 -4.64 -5.05 -8.18
N ILE A 40 -5.78 -4.46 -8.45
CA ILE A 40 -6.38 -3.49 -7.53
C ILE A 40 -6.89 -4.21 -6.29
N VAL A 41 -6.55 -3.66 -5.13
CA VAL A 41 -7.07 -4.12 -3.85
C VAL A 41 -8.03 -3.05 -3.35
N LYS A 42 -9.28 -3.41 -3.21
CA LYS A 42 -10.32 -2.44 -2.82
C LYS A 42 -10.08 -1.93 -1.41
N LYS A 43 -10.51 -0.71 -1.18
CA LYS A 43 -10.28 -0.03 0.09
C LYS A 43 -10.82 -0.82 1.28
N ASP A 44 -11.97 -1.47 1.12
CA ASP A 44 -12.56 -2.25 2.21
C ASP A 44 -11.76 -3.52 2.53
N GLN A 45 -10.78 -3.86 1.71
CA GLN A 45 -9.92 -5.01 1.95
C GLN A 45 -8.54 -4.64 2.49
N TRP A 46 -8.26 -3.35 2.60
CA TRP A 46 -6.92 -2.90 3.05
C TRP A 46 -6.60 -3.37 4.47
N SER A 47 -7.61 -3.48 5.32
CA SER A 47 -7.39 -3.88 6.71
C SER A 47 -7.11 -5.37 6.87
N SER A 48 -7.36 -6.16 5.84
CA SER A 48 -7.16 -7.61 5.91
C SER A 48 -6.16 -8.14 4.89
N TYR A 49 -5.70 -7.30 3.98
CA TYR A 49 -4.77 -7.74 2.94
C TYR A 49 -3.33 -7.49 3.39
N SER A 50 -2.54 -8.55 3.46
CA SER A 50 -1.12 -8.45 3.80
C SER A 50 -0.29 -8.79 2.57
N PRO A 51 0.55 -7.85 2.10
CA PRO A 51 1.47 -8.14 1.00
C PRO A 51 2.46 -9.21 1.40
N LYS A 52 3.12 -9.77 0.41
CA LYS A 52 4.14 -10.79 0.61
C LYS A 52 5.50 -10.27 0.18
N GLU A 53 6.53 -10.96 0.60
CA GLU A 53 7.90 -10.64 0.23
C GLU A 53 8.02 -10.41 -1.28
N GLY A 54 8.57 -9.29 -1.65
CA GLY A 54 8.81 -8.96 -3.05
C GLY A 54 7.63 -8.37 -3.80
N ASP A 55 6.48 -8.24 -3.15
CA ASP A 55 5.32 -7.65 -3.82
C ASP A 55 5.59 -6.20 -4.21
N LYS A 56 5.03 -5.83 -5.36
CA LYS A 56 5.11 -4.45 -5.85
C LYS A 56 3.77 -3.78 -5.63
N LEU A 57 3.78 -2.75 -4.81
CA LEU A 57 2.60 -1.97 -4.50
C LEU A 57 2.67 -0.64 -5.22
N GLU A 58 1.55 -0.24 -5.79
CA GLU A 58 1.42 1.08 -6.37
C GLU A 58 0.28 1.79 -5.68
N LEU A 59 0.59 2.96 -5.15
CA LEU A 59 -0.37 3.76 -4.41
C LEU A 59 -0.78 4.93 -5.27
N LEU A 60 -2.07 5.05 -5.52
CA LEU A 60 -2.60 6.15 -6.29
C LEU A 60 -3.10 7.20 -5.30
N HIS A 61 -2.42 8.32 -5.26
CA HIS A 61 -2.76 9.41 -4.36
C HIS A 61 -3.82 10.29 -4.97
N PHE A 62 -4.62 10.87 -4.11
CA PHE A 62 -5.49 11.94 -4.54
C PHE A 62 -4.63 13.16 -4.80
N VAL A 63 -4.54 13.54 -6.06
CA VAL A 63 -3.92 14.80 -6.41
C VAL A 63 -5.04 15.83 -6.30
N GLY A 64 -5.18 16.37 -5.14
CA GLY A 64 -6.22 17.32 -4.91
C GLY A 64 -6.01 18.49 -5.85
N GLY A 65 -6.74 18.54 -6.89
CA GLY A 65 -6.71 19.65 -7.81
C GLY A 65 -7.21 20.90 -7.15
N GLY A 66 -6.95 20.88 -6.03
CA GLY A 66 -7.34 22.06 -5.28
C GLY A 66 -8.66 21.95 -5.10
#